data_55805a60d055dd5ab522faf8e54a2a42
#
_entry.id   55805a60d055dd5ab522faf8e54a2a42
#
_cell.length_a   1.000
_cell.length_b   1.000
_cell.length_c   1.000
_cell.angle_alpha   90.00
_cell.angle_beta   90.00
_cell.angle_gamma   90.00
#
_symmetry.space_group_name_H-M   'P 1'
#
loop_
_entity.id
_entity.type
_entity.pdbx_description
1 polymer ?
#
loop_
_entity_poly.entity_id
_entity_poly.type
_entity_poly.pdbx_seq_one_letter_code
_entity_poly.pdbx_strand_id
1 'polypeptide(L)'
;MEKTTKILICSLVMTFFYIESNSQNNEIIVDISEQRLYLYNNDNLVQSFPVSTSKYGEGQIENSFKTPLGLHEIKEKIGDKAQINTIFTARENTNKIAEIQINPNDTEYDFVTSRILWLDGLENGINRGAGVDSYSRYIYIHGTHEEGLIGQKASHGCIRMFNNDVIDLFYMVSEGTKVQIRA
;
A
#
# COMPACT_ATOMS: atom_id res chain seq x y z
N MET A 1 -49.26 40.19 -51.29
CA MET A 1 -49.42 39.12 -50.32
C MET A 1 -48.03 38.52 -50.04
N GLU A 2 -47.30 39.07 -49.04
CA GLU A 2 -45.98 38.58 -48.63
C GLU A 2 -46.15 37.58 -47.47
N LYS A 3 -45.65 36.35 -47.68
CA LYS A 3 -45.60 35.34 -46.63
C LYS A 3 -44.28 35.43 -45.90
N THR A 4 -44.33 35.98 -44.67
CA THR A 4 -43.19 35.99 -43.78
C THR A 4 -42.99 34.66 -43.13
N THR A 5 -41.92 33.95 -43.51
CA THR A 5 -41.50 32.66 -42.86
C THR A 5 -40.71 32.97 -41.61
N LYS A 6 -41.25 32.64 -40.44
CA LYS A 6 -40.54 32.73 -39.14
C LYS A 6 -39.66 31.49 -39.00
N ILE A 7 -38.35 31.70 -39.02
CA ILE A 7 -37.35 30.66 -38.68
C ILE A 7 -37.25 30.62 -37.16
N LEU A 8 -37.63 29.48 -36.60
CA LEU A 8 -37.48 29.19 -35.16
C LEU A 8 -36.08 28.62 -34.94
N ILE A 9 -35.17 29.42 -34.38
CA ILE A 9 -33.83 28.95 -33.99
C ILE A 9 -33.96 28.25 -32.62
N CYS A 10 -33.92 26.92 -32.67
CA CYS A 10 -33.84 26.12 -31.43
C CYS A 10 -32.39 26.11 -30.92
N SER A 11 -32.12 26.90 -29.90
CA SER A 11 -30.82 26.93 -29.22
C SER A 11 -30.68 25.68 -28.37
N LEU A 12 -29.86 24.72 -28.81
CA LEU A 12 -29.48 23.52 -28.04
C LEU A 12 -28.41 23.91 -27.02
N VAL A 13 -28.82 24.14 -25.78
CA VAL A 13 -27.88 24.33 -24.67
C VAL A 13 -27.31 22.99 -24.26
N MET A 14 -26.10 22.68 -24.74
CA MET A 14 -25.32 21.54 -24.23
C MET A 14 -24.78 21.90 -22.84
N THR A 15 -25.42 21.40 -21.80
CA THR A 15 -24.86 21.40 -20.43
C THR A 15 -23.79 20.34 -20.36
N PHE A 16 -22.53 20.76 -20.41
CA PHE A 16 -21.40 19.92 -20.04
C PHE A 16 -21.46 19.65 -18.55
N PHE A 17 -21.87 18.46 -18.15
CA PHE A 17 -21.61 17.97 -16.80
C PHE A 17 -20.11 17.71 -16.68
N TYR A 18 -19.38 18.59 -16.01
CA TYR A 18 -18.05 18.30 -15.49
C TYR A 18 -18.24 17.22 -14.41
N ILE A 19 -17.90 16.00 -14.75
CA ILE A 19 -17.66 14.97 -13.74
C ILE A 19 -16.32 15.40 -13.10
N GLU A 20 -16.37 16.09 -11.97
CA GLU A 20 -15.19 16.18 -11.10
C GLU A 20 -14.83 14.74 -10.75
N SER A 21 -13.73 14.23 -11.32
CA SER A 21 -13.12 13.02 -10.83
C SER A 21 -12.67 13.32 -9.41
N ASN A 22 -13.43 12.87 -8.44
CA ASN A 22 -13.05 12.90 -7.04
C ASN A 22 -11.83 11.97 -6.92
N SER A 23 -10.63 12.51 -7.19
CA SER A 23 -9.40 11.78 -6.95
C SER A 23 -9.37 11.51 -5.45
N GLN A 24 -9.58 10.25 -5.06
CA GLN A 24 -9.39 9.85 -3.68
C GLN A 24 -7.96 10.21 -3.29
N ASN A 25 -7.81 11.26 -2.51
CA ASN A 25 -6.50 11.68 -1.99
C ASN A 25 -6.20 10.84 -0.74
N ASN A 26 -5.99 9.55 -0.99
CA ASN A 26 -5.63 8.60 0.06
C ASN A 26 -4.17 8.78 0.43
N GLU A 27 -3.90 8.78 1.71
CA GLU A 27 -2.55 8.80 2.30
C GLU A 27 -2.45 7.73 3.39
N ILE A 28 -1.29 7.09 3.46
CA ILE A 28 -0.98 6.10 4.48
C ILE A 28 0.09 6.68 5.41
N ILE A 29 -0.11 6.51 6.72
CA ILE A 29 0.91 6.73 7.73
C ILE A 29 1.20 5.40 8.42
N VAL A 30 2.45 4.95 8.38
CA VAL A 30 2.95 3.82 9.17
C VAL A 30 3.69 4.36 10.37
N ASP A 31 3.17 4.15 11.56
CA ASP A 31 3.79 4.52 12.83
C ASP A 31 4.47 3.29 13.43
N ILE A 32 5.81 3.28 13.38
CA ILE A 32 6.62 2.15 13.87
C ILE A 32 6.54 2.05 15.40
N SER A 33 6.40 3.16 16.11
CA SER A 33 6.32 3.14 17.58
C SER A 33 5.03 2.49 18.06
N GLU A 34 3.95 2.67 17.32
CA GLU A 34 2.63 2.11 17.65
C GLU A 34 2.37 0.75 16.99
N GLN A 35 3.23 0.33 16.05
CA GLN A 35 3.02 -0.84 15.18
C GLN A 35 1.65 -0.76 14.49
N ARG A 36 1.33 0.40 13.91
CA ARG A 36 0.06 0.67 13.25
C ARG A 36 0.24 1.37 11.91
N LEU A 37 -0.67 1.04 11.00
CA LEU A 37 -0.88 1.73 9.74
C LEU A 37 -2.22 2.45 9.81
N TYR A 38 -2.23 3.72 9.41
CA TYR A 38 -3.40 4.58 9.34
C TYR A 38 -3.66 4.97 7.89
N LEU A 39 -4.87 4.76 7.42
CA LEU A 39 -5.33 5.21 6.11
C LEU A 39 -6.18 6.46 6.29
N TYR A 40 -5.79 7.54 5.64
CA TYR A 40 -6.51 8.80 5.59
C TYR A 40 -7.08 9.05 4.20
N ASN A 41 -8.18 9.80 4.13
CA ASN A 41 -8.73 10.39 2.91
C ASN A 41 -9.03 11.86 3.19
N ASN A 42 -8.37 12.80 2.50
CA ASN A 42 -8.49 14.24 2.74
C ASN A 42 -8.41 14.60 4.24
N ASP A 43 -7.35 14.17 4.92
CA ASP A 43 -7.06 14.36 6.34
C ASP A 43 -8.03 13.66 7.32
N ASN A 44 -9.05 12.97 6.85
CA ASN A 44 -9.94 12.19 7.69
C ASN A 44 -9.44 10.75 7.82
N LEU A 45 -9.31 10.27 9.05
CA LEU A 45 -8.98 8.87 9.31
C LEU A 45 -10.11 7.97 8.82
N VAL A 46 -9.81 7.11 7.85
CA VAL A 46 -10.75 6.14 7.27
C VAL A 46 -10.66 4.81 8.01
N GLN A 47 -9.43 4.31 8.20
CA GLN A 47 -9.19 2.99 8.77
C GLN A 47 -7.82 2.96 9.46
N SER A 48 -7.65 2.06 10.43
CA SER A 48 -6.33 1.76 10.98
C SER A 48 -6.15 0.27 11.15
N PHE A 49 -4.92 -0.20 10.90
CA PHE A 49 -4.57 -1.61 10.91
C PHE A 49 -3.36 -1.85 11.81
N PRO A 50 -3.33 -2.91 12.62
CA PRO A 50 -2.10 -3.32 13.27
C PRO A 50 -1.12 -3.86 12.21
N VAL A 51 0.17 -3.60 12.41
CA VAL A 51 1.23 -4.06 11.50
C VAL A 51 2.39 -4.68 12.29
N SER A 52 3.33 -5.29 11.56
CA SER A 52 4.60 -5.72 12.09
C SER A 52 5.72 -5.15 11.22
N THR A 53 6.59 -4.33 11.82
CA THR A 53 7.76 -3.77 11.16
C THR A 53 9.03 -4.53 11.57
N SER A 54 10.20 -4.08 11.13
CA SER A 54 11.46 -4.80 11.32
C SER A 54 11.84 -5.00 12.80
N LYS A 55 12.24 -6.22 13.14
CA LYS A 55 12.86 -6.55 14.42
C LYS A 55 14.25 -5.92 14.61
N TYR A 56 14.87 -5.46 13.52
CA TYR A 56 16.14 -4.75 13.54
C TYR A 56 15.98 -3.23 13.69
N GLY A 57 14.73 -2.75 13.84
CA GLY A 57 14.39 -1.34 13.97
C GLY A 57 14.27 -0.62 12.61
N GLU A 58 14.36 0.70 12.66
CA GLU A 58 14.27 1.60 11.52
C GLU A 58 15.63 1.97 10.95
N GLY A 59 15.70 2.18 9.63
CA GLY A 59 16.92 2.60 8.95
C GLY A 59 16.91 2.38 7.44
N GLN A 60 17.75 3.18 6.76
CA GLN A 60 17.74 3.35 5.32
C GLN A 60 18.69 2.40 4.55
N ILE A 61 19.73 1.92 5.24
CA ILE A 61 20.85 1.23 4.58
C ILE A 61 20.40 -0.10 3.96
N GLU A 62 20.80 -0.34 2.73
CA GLU A 62 20.61 -1.61 2.04
C GLU A 62 21.25 -2.76 2.83
N ASN A 63 20.63 -3.94 2.81
CA ASN A 63 21.04 -5.14 3.54
C ASN A 63 21.03 -5.01 5.09
N SER A 64 20.49 -3.91 5.65
CA SER A 64 20.35 -3.73 7.09
C SER A 64 19.16 -4.50 7.68
N PHE A 65 18.24 -4.98 6.84
CA PHE A 65 16.94 -5.56 7.24
C PHE A 65 16.04 -4.63 8.05
N LYS A 66 16.34 -3.32 8.07
CA LYS A 66 15.59 -2.30 8.80
C LYS A 66 14.47 -1.73 7.95
N THR A 67 13.37 -1.30 8.60
CA THR A 67 12.28 -0.59 7.92
C THR A 67 12.72 0.84 7.60
N PRO A 68 12.66 1.29 6.33
CA PRO A 68 13.05 2.65 5.97
C PRO A 68 12.03 3.66 6.48
N LEU A 69 12.52 4.86 6.83
CA LEU A 69 11.69 6.02 7.21
C LEU A 69 11.49 6.96 6.03
N GLY A 70 10.56 7.90 6.21
CA GLY A 70 10.32 9.00 5.29
C GLY A 70 9.18 8.74 4.32
N LEU A 71 9.10 9.59 3.29
CA LEU A 71 8.01 9.60 2.32
C LEU A 71 8.28 8.59 1.19
N HIS A 72 7.28 7.77 0.94
CA HIS A 72 7.24 6.78 -0.14
C HIS A 72 5.96 6.94 -0.96
N GLU A 73 5.85 6.16 -2.02
CA GLU A 73 4.57 5.91 -2.70
C GLU A 73 4.41 4.41 -2.99
N ILE A 74 3.17 3.98 -3.15
CA ILE A 74 2.88 2.66 -3.69
C ILE A 74 3.23 2.69 -5.17
N LYS A 75 4.29 1.98 -5.57
CA LYS A 75 4.77 1.92 -6.95
C LYS A 75 4.04 0.88 -7.77
N GLU A 76 3.85 -0.30 -7.17
CA GLU A 76 3.21 -1.44 -7.82
C GLU A 76 2.30 -2.17 -6.84
N LYS A 77 1.21 -2.71 -7.38
CA LYS A 77 0.24 -3.53 -6.66
C LYS A 77 0.20 -4.92 -7.28
N ILE A 78 0.54 -5.96 -6.49
CA ILE A 78 0.66 -7.33 -6.98
C ILE A 78 -0.26 -8.26 -6.20
N GLY A 79 -0.86 -9.23 -6.89
CA GLY A 79 -1.73 -10.25 -6.29
C GLY A 79 -3.22 -9.93 -6.39
N ASP A 80 -3.64 -9.02 -7.30
CA ASP A 80 -5.07 -8.83 -7.59
C ASP A 80 -5.73 -10.19 -7.91
N LYS A 81 -6.88 -10.46 -7.25
CA LYS A 81 -7.64 -11.72 -7.35
C LYS A 81 -6.90 -12.98 -6.91
N ALA A 82 -5.66 -12.89 -6.39
CA ALA A 82 -5.03 -14.06 -5.76
C ALA A 82 -5.85 -14.50 -4.54
N GLN A 83 -5.93 -15.83 -4.34
CA GLN A 83 -6.56 -16.39 -3.16
C GLN A 83 -5.87 -15.87 -1.90
N ILE A 84 -6.63 -15.66 -0.81
CA ILE A 84 -6.06 -15.32 0.49
C ILE A 84 -4.99 -16.34 0.90
N ASN A 85 -3.93 -15.89 1.57
CA ASN A 85 -2.79 -16.69 2.01
C ASN A 85 -1.93 -17.26 0.87
N THR A 86 -2.17 -16.90 -0.39
CA THR A 86 -1.27 -17.27 -1.49
C THR A 86 0.14 -16.78 -1.20
N ILE A 87 1.12 -17.68 -1.32
CA ILE A 87 2.55 -17.36 -1.16
C ILE A 87 3.08 -16.75 -2.46
N PHE A 88 3.78 -15.62 -2.33
CA PHE A 88 4.54 -14.99 -3.40
C PHE A 88 6.04 -15.20 -3.18
N THR A 89 6.75 -15.60 -4.24
CA THR A 89 8.21 -15.65 -4.25
C THR A 89 8.72 -14.80 -5.40
N ALA A 90 9.64 -13.88 -5.12
CA ALA A 90 10.10 -12.88 -6.08
C ALA A 90 8.93 -12.16 -6.80
N ARG A 91 7.83 -11.91 -6.08
CA ARG A 91 6.59 -11.26 -6.54
C ARG A 91 5.72 -12.11 -7.48
N GLU A 92 6.12 -13.33 -7.77
CA GLU A 92 5.36 -14.29 -8.57
C GLU A 92 4.44 -15.12 -7.68
N ASN A 93 3.18 -15.33 -8.13
CA ASN A 93 2.22 -16.19 -7.46
C ASN A 93 2.68 -17.65 -7.59
N THR A 94 2.97 -18.31 -6.48
CA THR A 94 3.42 -19.72 -6.45
C THR A 94 2.28 -20.72 -6.57
N ASN A 95 1.02 -20.27 -6.51
CA ASN A 95 -0.18 -21.12 -6.39
C ASN A 95 -0.17 -22.00 -5.12
N LYS A 96 0.68 -21.71 -4.15
CA LYS A 96 0.70 -22.37 -2.85
C LYS A 96 0.04 -21.47 -1.81
N ILE A 97 -0.66 -22.08 -0.87
CA ILE A 97 -1.35 -21.42 0.24
C ILE A 97 -0.55 -21.63 1.51
N ALA A 98 -0.23 -20.56 2.22
CA ALA A 98 0.46 -20.63 3.50
C ALA A 98 -0.47 -21.12 4.61
N GLU A 99 0.07 -21.95 5.49
CA GLU A 99 -0.54 -22.24 6.78
C GLU A 99 -0.28 -21.07 7.74
N ILE A 100 -1.34 -20.54 8.34
CA ILE A 100 -1.25 -19.35 9.18
C ILE A 100 -0.87 -19.72 10.61
N GLN A 101 0.19 -19.09 11.11
CA GLN A 101 0.68 -19.22 12.48
C GLN A 101 0.07 -18.12 13.34
N ILE A 102 -0.85 -18.50 14.23
CA ILE A 102 -1.53 -17.57 15.15
C ILE A 102 -0.78 -17.39 16.48
N ASN A 103 0.16 -18.30 16.78
CA ASN A 103 1.02 -18.14 17.94
C ASN A 103 2.17 -17.16 17.62
N PRO A 104 2.66 -16.40 18.60
CA PRO A 104 3.71 -15.39 18.39
C PRO A 104 5.11 -16.04 18.27
N ASN A 105 5.27 -16.96 17.34
CA ASN A 105 6.52 -17.63 17.05
C ASN A 105 7.12 -17.09 15.74
N ASP A 106 8.37 -16.66 15.80
CA ASP A 106 9.20 -16.31 14.64
C ASP A 106 9.66 -17.64 14.01
N THR A 107 9.22 -17.91 12.78
CA THR A 107 9.54 -19.16 12.08
C THR A 107 10.77 -18.99 11.18
N GLU A 108 11.27 -20.07 10.60
CA GLU A 108 12.43 -20.03 9.70
C GLU A 108 12.15 -19.25 8.40
N TYR A 109 10.87 -19.19 7.98
CA TYR A 109 10.46 -18.61 6.70
C TYR A 109 9.69 -17.32 6.92
N ASP A 110 10.04 -16.27 6.16
CA ASP A 110 9.32 -14.99 6.11
C ASP A 110 8.50 -14.91 4.82
N PHE A 111 7.35 -15.61 4.77
CA PHE A 111 6.53 -15.63 3.56
C PHE A 111 5.79 -14.31 3.34
N VAL A 112 5.92 -13.80 2.13
CA VAL A 112 5.04 -12.73 1.60
C VAL A 112 3.76 -13.39 1.10
N THR A 113 2.60 -12.99 1.65
CA THR A 113 1.33 -13.62 1.35
C THR A 113 0.25 -12.65 0.90
N SER A 114 -0.78 -13.16 0.27
CA SER A 114 -2.05 -12.50 -0.13
C SER A 114 -1.91 -11.35 -1.11
N ARG A 115 -1.27 -10.23 -0.73
CA ARG A 115 -1.11 -9.01 -1.54
C ARG A 115 0.24 -8.38 -1.27
N ILE A 116 0.74 -7.65 -2.28
CA ILE A 116 1.94 -6.84 -2.18
C ILE A 116 1.61 -5.42 -2.65
N LEU A 117 1.92 -4.44 -1.80
CA LEU A 117 2.01 -3.04 -2.15
C LEU A 117 3.50 -2.68 -2.11
N TRP A 118 4.14 -2.56 -3.25
CA TRP A 118 5.58 -2.33 -3.36
C TRP A 118 5.89 -0.85 -3.29
N LEU A 119 6.75 -0.46 -2.36
CA LEU A 119 7.04 0.93 -2.05
C LEU A 119 8.26 1.44 -2.82
N ASP A 120 8.14 2.66 -3.37
CA ASP A 120 9.25 3.45 -3.92
C ASP A 120 9.51 4.65 -3.00
N GLY A 121 10.78 4.87 -2.64
CA GLY A 121 11.17 6.04 -1.85
C GLY A 121 11.10 7.32 -2.67
N LEU A 122 10.72 8.43 -2.04
CA LEU A 122 10.59 9.73 -2.71
C LEU A 122 11.65 10.74 -2.30
N GLU A 123 12.48 10.42 -1.32
CA GLU A 123 13.47 11.34 -0.73
C GLU A 123 14.89 10.91 -1.14
N ASN A 124 15.49 11.65 -2.08
CA ASN A 124 16.82 11.37 -2.60
C ASN A 124 17.89 11.35 -1.49
N GLY A 125 18.71 10.30 -1.45
CA GLY A 125 19.75 10.10 -0.45
C GLY A 125 19.24 9.66 0.93
N ILE A 126 17.92 9.54 1.10
CA ILE A 126 17.28 9.04 2.33
C ILE A 126 16.71 7.64 2.07
N ASN A 127 15.69 7.53 1.23
CA ASN A 127 15.04 6.26 0.89
C ASN A 127 14.98 6.01 -0.62
N ARG A 128 15.67 6.85 -1.40
CA ARG A 128 15.82 6.74 -2.85
C ARG A 128 17.27 6.95 -3.27
N GLY A 129 17.78 6.10 -4.17
CA GLY A 129 19.13 6.15 -4.71
C GLY A 129 20.06 5.11 -4.10
N ALA A 130 21.32 5.11 -4.55
CA ALA A 130 22.28 4.04 -4.27
C ALA A 130 22.46 3.76 -2.76
N GLY A 131 22.33 2.50 -2.36
CA GLY A 131 22.56 2.01 -1.01
C GLY A 131 21.45 2.29 0.00
N VAL A 132 20.38 3.01 -0.40
CA VAL A 132 19.25 3.35 0.48
C VAL A 132 17.87 3.15 -0.19
N ASP A 133 17.84 2.78 -1.44
CA ASP A 133 16.66 2.77 -2.29
C ASP A 133 15.62 1.73 -1.83
N SER A 134 14.46 2.19 -1.36
CA SER A 134 13.40 1.32 -0.82
C SER A 134 12.82 0.37 -1.87
N TYR A 135 12.75 0.79 -3.14
CA TYR A 135 12.24 -0.06 -4.21
C TYR A 135 13.21 -1.21 -4.51
N SER A 136 14.50 -0.92 -4.68
CA SER A 136 15.52 -1.93 -4.92
C SER A 136 15.79 -2.83 -3.70
N ARG A 137 15.48 -2.36 -2.49
CA ARG A 137 15.50 -3.12 -1.24
C ARG A 137 14.26 -4.02 -1.05
N TYR A 138 13.32 -4.00 -1.99
CA TYR A 138 12.09 -4.81 -1.94
C TYR A 138 11.24 -4.54 -0.69
N ILE A 139 11.05 -3.27 -0.34
CA ILE A 139 10.22 -2.88 0.80
C ILE A 139 8.75 -2.92 0.39
N TYR A 140 7.95 -3.76 1.06
CA TYR A 140 6.54 -4.00 0.78
C TYR A 140 5.67 -3.71 2.00
N ILE A 141 4.40 -3.41 1.75
CA ILE A 141 3.29 -3.69 2.66
C ILE A 141 2.65 -4.98 2.14
N HIS A 142 2.55 -6.03 2.97
CA HIS A 142 2.11 -7.34 2.51
C HIS A 142 1.47 -8.18 3.63
N GLY A 143 0.73 -9.21 3.27
CA GLY A 143 0.27 -10.23 4.22
C GLY A 143 1.39 -11.13 4.68
N THR A 144 1.25 -11.73 5.85
CA THR A 144 2.21 -12.69 6.40
C THR A 144 1.53 -14.00 6.81
N HIS A 145 2.28 -15.08 6.84
CA HIS A 145 1.81 -16.31 7.46
C HIS A 145 1.97 -16.30 8.99
N GLU A 146 2.81 -15.41 9.54
CA GLU A 146 3.06 -15.24 10.97
C GLU A 146 2.14 -14.19 11.59
N GLU A 147 0.82 -14.38 11.45
CA GLU A 147 -0.17 -13.41 11.96
C GLU A 147 -0.10 -13.22 13.48
N GLY A 148 0.41 -14.20 14.22
CA GLY A 148 0.61 -14.09 15.67
C GLY A 148 1.67 -13.06 16.08
N LEU A 149 2.48 -12.55 15.13
CA LEU A 149 3.49 -11.51 15.37
C LEU A 149 3.02 -10.10 14.96
N ILE A 150 1.79 -9.95 14.43
CA ILE A 150 1.24 -8.63 14.12
C ILE A 150 1.05 -7.83 15.41
N GLY A 151 1.45 -6.55 15.37
CA GLY A 151 1.51 -5.66 16.54
C GLY A 151 2.88 -5.62 17.23
N GLN A 152 3.86 -6.38 16.73
CA GLN A 152 5.22 -6.45 17.27
C GLN A 152 6.25 -6.22 16.16
N LYS A 153 7.45 -5.77 16.52
CA LYS A 153 8.59 -5.68 15.59
C LYS A 153 9.13 -7.09 15.31
N ALA A 154 8.86 -7.66 14.14
CA ALA A 154 9.25 -9.04 13.80
C ALA A 154 9.74 -9.22 12.36
N SER A 155 9.48 -8.30 11.43
CA SER A 155 9.84 -8.44 10.01
C SER A 155 11.34 -8.25 9.75
N HIS A 156 11.73 -8.42 8.47
CA HIS A 156 13.08 -8.17 7.96
C HIS A 156 13.12 -6.91 7.07
N GLY A 157 12.30 -5.89 7.39
CA GLY A 157 12.29 -4.60 6.71
C GLY A 157 10.93 -4.19 6.15
N CYS A 158 10.13 -5.12 5.69
CA CYS A 158 8.79 -4.88 5.19
C CYS A 158 7.78 -4.55 6.30
N ILE A 159 6.62 -4.08 5.90
CA ILE A 159 5.46 -3.83 6.77
C ILE A 159 4.49 -5.00 6.58
N ARG A 160 4.41 -5.90 7.57
CA ARG A 160 3.53 -7.06 7.55
C ARG A 160 2.16 -6.71 8.10
N MET A 161 1.10 -7.28 7.51
CA MET A 161 -0.29 -7.12 7.92
C MET A 161 -0.97 -8.49 8.07
N PHE A 162 -2.11 -8.53 8.77
CA PHE A 162 -3.04 -9.64 8.62
C PHE A 162 -3.47 -9.81 7.16
N ASN A 163 -3.70 -11.03 6.73
CA ASN A 163 -4.04 -11.31 5.33
C ASN A 163 -5.34 -10.65 4.88
N ASN A 164 -6.35 -10.62 5.73
CA ASN A 164 -7.59 -9.89 5.43
C ASN A 164 -7.35 -8.39 5.34
N ASP A 165 -6.59 -7.82 6.30
CA ASP A 165 -6.34 -6.38 6.36
C ASP A 165 -5.57 -5.88 5.13
N VAL A 166 -4.56 -6.62 4.67
CA VAL A 166 -3.82 -6.21 3.45
C VAL A 166 -4.68 -6.34 2.19
N ILE A 167 -5.64 -7.29 2.15
CA ILE A 167 -6.61 -7.39 1.05
C ILE A 167 -7.52 -6.17 1.05
N ASP A 168 -8.06 -5.78 2.21
CA ASP A 168 -8.92 -4.60 2.33
C ASP A 168 -8.15 -3.34 1.94
N LEU A 169 -6.96 -3.12 2.49
CA LEU A 169 -6.10 -1.99 2.14
C LEU A 169 -5.79 -1.96 0.64
N PHE A 170 -5.50 -3.12 0.03
CA PHE A 170 -5.19 -3.23 -1.39
C PHE A 170 -6.30 -2.66 -2.28
N TYR A 171 -7.57 -2.89 -1.94
CA TYR A 171 -8.69 -2.36 -2.71
C TYR A 171 -9.06 -0.90 -2.36
N MET A 172 -8.62 -0.41 -1.20
CA MET A 172 -8.87 0.97 -0.77
C MET A 172 -7.88 1.98 -1.36
N VAL A 173 -6.70 1.53 -1.83
CA VAL A 173 -5.62 2.42 -2.31
C VAL A 173 -5.22 2.12 -3.75
N SER A 174 -4.56 3.09 -4.40
CA SER A 174 -4.08 3.01 -5.78
C SER A 174 -2.55 3.14 -5.83
N GLU A 175 -1.97 2.77 -6.95
CA GLU A 175 -0.59 3.17 -7.28
C GLU A 175 -0.50 4.71 -7.25
N GLY A 176 0.62 5.22 -6.74
CA GLY A 176 0.83 6.64 -6.46
C GLY A 176 0.34 7.11 -5.08
N THR A 177 -0.44 6.29 -4.33
CA THR A 177 -0.82 6.62 -2.94
C THR A 177 0.44 6.86 -2.10
N LYS A 178 0.48 7.99 -1.39
CA LYS A 178 1.61 8.37 -0.54
C LYS A 178 1.62 7.55 0.76
N VAL A 179 2.82 7.18 1.17
CA VAL A 179 3.07 6.39 2.38
C VAL A 179 4.16 7.06 3.19
N GLN A 180 3.79 7.67 4.31
CA GLN A 180 4.74 8.22 5.28
C GLN A 180 5.07 7.16 6.31
N ILE A 181 6.34 6.78 6.43
CA ILE A 181 6.83 5.87 7.48
C ILE A 181 7.58 6.69 8.51
N ARG A 182 7.16 6.60 9.77
CA ARG A 182 7.76 7.33 10.90
C ARG A 182 8.01 6.42 12.11
N ALA A 183 8.96 6.84 12.96
CA ALA A 183 9.29 6.17 14.23
C ALA A 183 8.35 6.59 15.36
#